data_74c677e4acaaa7e1c4b81d65354ce67f
#
_entry.id   74c677e4acaaa7e1c4b81d65354ce67f
#
_cell.length_a   1.000
_cell.length_b   1.000
_cell.length_c   1.000
_cell.angle_alpha   90.00
_cell.angle_beta   90.00
_cell.angle_gamma   90.00
#
_symmetry.space_group_name_H-M   'P 1'
#
loop_
_entity.id
_entity.type
_entity.pdbx_description
1 polymer ?
#
loop_
_entity_poly.entity_id
_entity_poly.type
_entity_poly.pdbx_seq_one_letter_code
_entity_poly.pdbx_strand_id
1 'polypeptide(L)'
;MTTPKHIIVALLALAISLVGCQKMQQNKLNRQMKKVAKTYLEQEQVKDYKNLTITSVDTLTEFGYAKLTSELLENMGEVYGQMSWDAAGDSSRREVIGLYLNEIQRTKADFEDLIDNGDLQTSGVVLFMVTGTFEKDGEGQQFMFLVNPDKKSIHNLDPFGDNLLYKDEE
;
A
#
# COMPACT_ATOMS: atom_id res chain seq x y z
N MET A 1 18.02 -21.52 -46.45
CA MET A 1 18.78 -21.56 -45.20
C MET A 1 18.93 -20.12 -44.71
N THR A 2 18.11 -19.73 -43.75
CA THR A 2 18.21 -18.41 -43.13
C THR A 2 19.41 -18.38 -42.22
N THR A 3 20.36 -17.50 -42.49
CA THR A 3 21.61 -17.40 -41.74
C THR A 3 21.33 -17.00 -40.27
N PRO A 4 22.05 -17.55 -39.29
CA PRO A 4 21.82 -17.30 -37.86
C PRO A 4 21.90 -15.82 -37.47
N LYS A 5 22.53 -14.98 -38.25
CA LYS A 5 22.61 -13.53 -38.04
C LYS A 5 21.24 -12.83 -38.10
N HIS A 6 20.32 -13.24 -38.96
CA HIS A 6 18.99 -12.63 -39.06
C HIS A 6 18.08 -12.98 -37.87
N ILE A 7 18.27 -14.16 -37.29
CA ILE A 7 17.51 -14.58 -36.09
C ILE A 7 17.94 -13.75 -34.88
N ILE A 8 19.25 -13.50 -34.71
CA ILE A 8 19.79 -12.71 -33.61
C ILE A 8 19.29 -11.24 -33.67
N VAL A 9 19.28 -10.66 -34.87
CA VAL A 9 18.80 -9.28 -35.09
C VAL A 9 17.29 -9.19 -34.78
N ALA A 10 16.51 -10.18 -35.20
CA ALA A 10 15.07 -10.21 -34.92
C ALA A 10 14.76 -10.36 -33.40
N LEU A 11 15.50 -11.20 -32.69
CA LEU A 11 15.38 -11.37 -31.23
C LEU A 11 15.80 -10.10 -30.46
N LEU A 12 16.86 -9.42 -30.90
CA LEU A 12 17.27 -8.15 -30.30
C LEU A 12 16.23 -7.04 -30.54
N ALA A 13 15.67 -6.94 -31.76
CA ALA A 13 14.60 -5.98 -32.04
C ALA A 13 13.33 -6.25 -31.21
N LEU A 14 12.96 -7.52 -30.99
CA LEU A 14 11.85 -7.92 -30.16
C LEU A 14 12.09 -7.55 -28.68
N ALA A 15 13.29 -7.80 -28.16
CA ALA A 15 13.67 -7.44 -26.80
C ALA A 15 13.62 -5.93 -26.56
N ILE A 16 14.11 -5.13 -27.50
CA ILE A 16 14.09 -3.66 -27.42
C ILE A 16 12.64 -3.12 -27.45
N SER A 17 11.77 -3.72 -28.28
CA SER A 17 10.36 -3.32 -28.35
C SER A 17 9.60 -3.63 -27.05
N LEU A 18 9.86 -4.77 -26.42
CA LEU A 18 9.26 -5.15 -25.13
C LEU A 18 9.68 -4.21 -23.99
N VAL A 19 10.96 -3.87 -23.92
CA VAL A 19 11.49 -2.93 -22.92
C VAL A 19 10.92 -1.52 -23.15
N GLY A 20 10.77 -1.09 -24.40
CA GLY A 20 10.15 0.20 -24.74
C GLY A 20 8.69 0.29 -24.34
N CYS A 21 7.91 -0.77 -24.56
CA CYS A 21 6.50 -0.84 -24.16
C CYS A 21 6.33 -0.83 -22.62
N GLN A 22 7.15 -1.57 -21.89
CA GLN A 22 7.13 -1.58 -20.42
C GLN A 22 7.45 -0.18 -19.86
N LYS A 23 8.48 0.49 -20.36
CA LYS A 23 8.86 1.84 -19.91
C LYS A 23 7.76 2.87 -20.20
N MET A 24 7.07 2.74 -21.32
CA MET A 24 5.97 3.64 -21.69
C MET A 24 4.75 3.40 -20.77
N GLN A 25 4.41 2.16 -20.47
CA GLN A 25 3.33 1.81 -19.53
C GLN A 25 3.66 2.31 -18.13
N GLN A 26 4.88 2.11 -17.64
CA GLN A 26 5.32 2.60 -16.34
C GLN A 26 5.25 4.12 -16.24
N ASN A 27 5.67 4.84 -17.26
CA ASN A 27 5.58 6.30 -17.31
C ASN A 27 4.12 6.79 -17.29
N LYS A 28 3.20 6.08 -17.96
CA LYS A 28 1.77 6.40 -17.94
C LYS A 28 1.19 6.16 -16.54
N LEU A 29 1.53 5.04 -15.92
CA LEU A 29 1.13 4.70 -14.56
C LEU A 29 1.64 5.75 -13.56
N ASN A 30 2.92 6.08 -13.60
CA ASN A 30 3.50 7.09 -12.70
C ASN A 30 2.85 8.47 -12.86
N ARG A 31 2.50 8.88 -14.08
CA ARG A 31 1.76 10.12 -14.31
C ARG A 31 0.35 10.08 -13.71
N GLN A 32 -0.31 8.95 -13.79
CA GLN A 32 -1.62 8.73 -13.20
C GLN A 32 -1.52 8.77 -11.67
N MET A 33 -0.59 8.03 -11.09
CA MET A 33 -0.35 8.01 -9.64
C MET A 33 0.06 9.39 -9.10
N LYS A 34 0.81 10.16 -9.88
CA LYS A 34 1.14 11.56 -9.51
C LYS A 34 -0.09 12.46 -9.40
N LYS A 35 -1.15 12.22 -10.17
CA LYS A 35 -2.43 12.95 -10.03
C LYS A 35 -3.15 12.52 -8.75
N VAL A 36 -3.20 11.21 -8.47
CA VAL A 36 -3.81 10.69 -7.24
C VAL A 36 -3.05 11.18 -6.00
N ALA A 37 -1.70 11.20 -6.06
CA ALA A 37 -0.87 11.71 -4.99
C ALA A 37 -1.15 13.19 -4.65
N LYS A 38 -1.46 14.02 -5.66
CA LYS A 38 -1.88 15.40 -5.42
C LYS A 38 -3.18 15.46 -4.61
N THR A 39 -4.18 14.66 -5.00
CA THR A 39 -5.44 14.57 -4.27
C THR A 39 -5.21 14.07 -2.83
N TYR A 40 -4.33 13.07 -2.64
CA TYR A 40 -3.95 12.58 -1.32
C TYR A 40 -3.36 13.70 -0.46
N LEU A 41 -2.36 14.42 -0.98
CA LEU A 41 -1.71 15.52 -0.23
C LEU A 41 -2.70 16.66 0.08
N GLU A 42 -3.67 16.93 -0.81
CA GLU A 42 -4.74 17.90 -0.56
C GLU A 42 -5.67 17.44 0.58
N GLN A 43 -6.02 16.15 0.64
CA GLN A 43 -6.82 15.55 1.72
C GLN A 43 -6.08 15.60 3.07
N GLU A 44 -4.77 15.33 3.06
CA GLU A 44 -3.89 15.45 4.23
C GLU A 44 -3.56 16.92 4.59
N GLN A 45 -4.20 17.89 3.93
CA GLN A 45 -3.99 19.32 4.14
C GLN A 45 -2.53 19.77 3.93
N VAL A 46 -1.75 19.02 3.16
CA VAL A 46 -0.39 19.40 2.79
C VAL A 46 -0.44 20.42 1.67
N LYS A 47 -0.03 21.65 1.98
CA LYS A 47 0.00 22.80 1.04
C LYS A 47 1.44 23.22 0.77
N ASP A 48 1.62 23.96 -0.33
CA ASP A 48 2.90 24.62 -0.68
C ASP A 48 4.10 23.66 -0.85
N TYR A 49 3.82 22.40 -1.24
CA TYR A 49 4.85 21.43 -1.55
C TYR A 49 5.41 21.59 -2.97
N LYS A 50 6.65 21.15 -3.16
CA LYS A 50 7.38 21.12 -4.44
C LYS A 50 7.94 19.73 -4.71
N ASN A 51 8.48 19.54 -5.90
CA ASN A 51 9.26 18.34 -6.28
C ASN A 51 8.56 16.99 -6.02
N LEU A 52 7.20 16.96 -6.17
CA LEU A 52 6.44 15.71 -6.01
C LEU A 52 6.91 14.66 -7.01
N THR A 53 7.39 13.52 -6.50
CA THR A 53 7.91 12.40 -7.30
C THR A 53 7.32 11.08 -6.78
N ILE A 54 6.84 10.22 -7.69
CA ILE A 54 6.49 8.84 -7.39
C ILE A 54 7.75 8.01 -7.48
N THR A 55 8.11 7.32 -6.43
CA THR A 55 9.31 6.46 -6.34
C THR A 55 9.00 5.01 -6.65
N SER A 56 7.86 4.47 -6.17
CA SER A 56 7.38 3.16 -6.57
C SER A 56 5.86 3.08 -6.68
N VAL A 57 5.40 2.10 -7.45
CA VAL A 57 4.00 1.67 -7.53
C VAL A 57 4.02 0.16 -7.51
N ASP A 58 3.69 -0.41 -6.37
CA ASP A 58 3.71 -1.84 -6.12
C ASP A 58 2.28 -2.39 -6.13
N THR A 59 2.11 -3.61 -6.61
CA THR A 59 0.82 -4.29 -6.60
C THR A 59 0.67 -5.10 -5.31
N LEU A 60 -0.47 -4.95 -4.65
CA LEU A 60 -0.84 -5.81 -3.53
C LEU A 60 -1.84 -6.86 -4.01
N THR A 61 -1.55 -8.10 -3.67
CA THR A 61 -2.46 -9.25 -3.77
C THR A 61 -3.26 -9.38 -2.47
N GLU A 62 -4.23 -10.30 -2.39
CA GLU A 62 -4.92 -10.60 -1.12
C GLU A 62 -3.93 -10.93 0.00
N PHE A 63 -2.95 -11.80 -0.28
CA PHE A 63 -1.90 -12.13 0.67
C PHE A 63 -1.06 -10.89 1.07
N GLY A 64 -0.65 -10.08 0.11
CA GLY A 64 0.12 -8.86 0.37
C GLY A 64 -0.66 -7.83 1.20
N TYR A 65 -1.96 -7.72 0.95
CA TYR A 65 -2.85 -6.86 1.73
C TYR A 65 -3.00 -7.34 3.18
N ALA A 66 -3.26 -8.64 3.36
CA ALA A 66 -3.37 -9.23 4.70
C ALA A 66 -2.09 -9.03 5.52
N LYS A 67 -0.93 -9.26 4.91
CA LYS A 67 0.36 -9.04 5.55
C LYS A 67 0.57 -7.58 5.96
N LEU A 68 0.31 -6.64 5.05
CA LEU A 68 0.43 -5.21 5.34
C LEU A 68 -0.50 -4.80 6.49
N THR A 69 -1.72 -5.31 6.53
CA THR A 69 -2.70 -5.01 7.58
C THR A 69 -2.27 -5.60 8.93
N SER A 70 -1.77 -6.83 8.95
CA SER A 70 -1.23 -7.45 10.18
C SER A 70 -0.05 -6.65 10.73
N GLU A 71 0.91 -6.23 9.87
CA GLU A 71 2.03 -5.37 10.28
C GLU A 71 1.59 -4.00 10.81
N LEU A 72 0.54 -3.41 10.21
CA LEU A 72 -0.04 -2.16 10.70
C LEU A 72 -0.65 -2.35 12.09
N LEU A 73 -1.42 -3.41 12.30
CA LEU A 73 -2.04 -3.72 13.58
C LEU A 73 -1.00 -3.98 14.68
N GLU A 74 0.12 -4.63 14.35
CA GLU A 74 1.25 -4.81 15.26
C GLU A 74 1.82 -3.46 15.72
N ASN A 75 2.13 -2.57 14.78
CA ASN A 75 2.62 -1.22 15.09
C ASN A 75 1.60 -0.41 15.93
N MET A 76 0.30 -0.53 15.61
CA MET A 76 -0.76 0.09 16.42
C MET A 76 -0.77 -0.47 17.84
N GLY A 77 -0.64 -1.79 17.99
CA GLY A 77 -0.55 -2.45 19.29
C GLY A 77 0.60 -1.93 20.15
N GLU A 78 1.77 -1.73 19.56
CA GLU A 78 2.92 -1.15 20.25
C GLU A 78 2.66 0.28 20.72
N VAL A 79 2.09 1.13 19.84
CA VAL A 79 1.75 2.53 20.20
C VAL A 79 0.72 2.60 21.31
N TYR A 80 -0.37 1.85 21.20
CA TYR A 80 -1.41 1.81 22.24
C TYR A 80 -0.91 1.17 23.54
N GLY A 81 -0.02 0.18 23.46
CA GLY A 81 0.68 -0.39 24.60
C GLY A 81 1.48 0.67 25.34
N GLN A 82 2.27 1.47 24.65
CA GLN A 82 3.01 2.59 25.24
C GLN A 82 2.07 3.63 25.89
N MET A 83 0.98 4.01 25.18
CA MET A 83 -0.02 4.93 25.74
C MET A 83 -0.68 4.40 27.01
N SER A 84 -0.87 3.08 27.13
CA SER A 84 -1.38 2.45 28.33
C SER A 84 -0.44 2.57 29.53
N TRP A 85 0.87 2.45 29.30
CA TRP A 85 1.88 2.70 30.33
C TRP A 85 1.90 4.16 30.78
N ASP A 86 1.84 5.09 29.84
CA ASP A 86 1.81 6.54 30.14
C ASP A 86 0.56 6.97 30.88
N ALA A 87 -0.55 6.22 30.73
CA ALA A 87 -1.82 6.43 31.43
C ALA A 87 -1.91 5.72 32.80
N ALA A 88 -0.80 5.29 33.38
CA ALA A 88 -0.79 4.47 34.62
C ALA A 88 -1.55 5.08 35.81
N GLY A 89 -1.66 6.42 35.86
CA GLY A 89 -2.40 7.15 36.91
C GLY A 89 -3.89 7.42 36.59
N ASP A 90 -4.38 7.10 35.39
CA ASP A 90 -5.75 7.34 34.92
C ASP A 90 -6.43 6.04 34.54
N SER A 91 -7.28 5.55 35.44
CA SER A 91 -7.99 4.27 35.28
C SER A 91 -8.96 4.29 34.09
N SER A 92 -9.68 5.38 33.87
CA SER A 92 -10.67 5.52 32.78
C SER A 92 -9.99 5.52 31.42
N ARG A 93 -8.88 6.24 31.32
CA ARG A 93 -8.07 6.27 30.09
C ARG A 93 -7.47 4.91 29.78
N ARG A 94 -6.96 4.20 30.80
CA ARG A 94 -6.43 2.84 30.62
C ARG A 94 -7.49 1.84 30.19
N GLU A 95 -8.72 1.95 30.73
CA GLU A 95 -9.82 1.08 30.31
C GLU A 95 -10.13 1.24 28.83
N VAL A 96 -10.26 2.47 28.34
CA VAL A 96 -10.50 2.76 26.93
C VAL A 96 -9.35 2.23 26.04
N ILE A 97 -8.10 2.48 26.42
CA ILE A 97 -6.94 1.97 25.70
C ILE A 97 -6.94 0.44 25.70
N GLY A 98 -7.32 -0.20 26.81
CA GLY A 98 -7.42 -1.65 26.93
C GLY A 98 -8.44 -2.25 25.95
N LEU A 99 -9.59 -1.58 25.72
CA LEU A 99 -10.57 -2.01 24.72
C LEU A 99 -9.98 -1.95 23.30
N TYR A 100 -9.26 -0.88 22.94
CA TYR A 100 -8.59 -0.79 21.65
C TYR A 100 -7.50 -1.84 21.48
N LEU A 101 -6.69 -2.10 22.51
CA LEU A 101 -5.68 -3.15 22.47
C LEU A 101 -6.26 -4.54 22.23
N ASN A 102 -7.37 -4.85 22.89
CA ASN A 102 -8.06 -6.13 22.70
C ASN A 102 -8.60 -6.26 21.28
N GLU A 103 -9.17 -5.19 20.73
CA GLU A 103 -9.67 -5.19 19.33
C GLU A 103 -8.53 -5.33 18.33
N ILE A 104 -7.43 -4.61 18.52
CA ILE A 104 -6.22 -4.74 17.70
C ILE A 104 -5.70 -6.18 17.71
N GLN A 105 -5.58 -6.80 18.88
CA GLN A 105 -5.08 -8.16 19.01
C GLN A 105 -5.99 -9.18 18.34
N ARG A 106 -7.32 -9.04 18.51
CA ARG A 106 -8.31 -9.91 17.88
C ARG A 106 -8.23 -9.80 16.37
N THR A 107 -8.29 -8.57 15.83
CA THR A 107 -8.26 -8.35 14.40
C THR A 107 -6.92 -8.81 13.78
N LYS A 108 -5.78 -8.60 14.49
CA LYS A 108 -4.49 -9.11 14.05
C LYS A 108 -4.50 -10.63 13.96
N ALA A 109 -5.04 -11.33 14.96
CA ALA A 109 -5.13 -12.80 14.94
C ALA A 109 -5.97 -13.29 13.76
N ASP A 110 -7.09 -12.63 13.43
CA ASP A 110 -7.93 -12.98 12.28
C ASP A 110 -7.13 -12.87 10.95
N PHE A 111 -6.29 -11.83 10.79
CA PHE A 111 -5.44 -11.71 9.61
C PHE A 111 -4.30 -12.74 9.58
N GLU A 112 -3.70 -13.07 10.71
CA GLU A 112 -2.67 -14.11 10.82
C GLU A 112 -3.25 -15.48 10.48
N ASP A 113 -4.46 -15.79 10.95
CA ASP A 113 -5.17 -17.03 10.59
C ASP A 113 -5.46 -17.11 9.08
N LEU A 114 -5.87 -15.99 8.44
CA LEU A 114 -6.05 -15.95 6.99
C LEU A 114 -4.74 -16.19 6.23
N ILE A 115 -3.62 -15.65 6.73
CA ILE A 115 -2.30 -15.84 6.13
C ILE A 115 -1.85 -17.30 6.25
N ASP A 116 -2.03 -17.91 7.44
CA ASP A 116 -1.55 -19.25 7.75
C ASP A 116 -2.39 -20.34 7.10
N ASN A 117 -3.70 -20.13 6.92
CA ASN A 117 -4.59 -21.08 6.24
C ASN A 117 -4.30 -21.23 4.74
N GLY A 118 -3.58 -20.28 4.13
CA GLY A 118 -3.13 -20.36 2.75
C GLY A 118 -4.23 -20.16 1.70
N ASP A 119 -5.42 -19.71 2.09
CA ASP A 119 -6.56 -19.52 1.19
C ASP A 119 -6.48 -18.19 0.41
N LEU A 120 -5.55 -17.31 0.77
CA LEU A 120 -5.37 -16.00 0.14
C LEU A 120 -4.68 -16.11 -1.22
N GLN A 121 -5.22 -15.41 -2.20
CA GLN A 121 -4.64 -15.37 -3.53
C GLN A 121 -3.29 -14.62 -3.52
N THR A 122 -2.28 -15.28 -4.04
CA THR A 122 -0.94 -14.70 -4.27
C THR A 122 -0.80 -14.06 -5.65
N SER A 123 -1.85 -14.13 -6.47
CA SER A 123 -1.95 -13.54 -7.81
C SER A 123 -3.18 -12.65 -7.91
N GLY A 124 -3.18 -11.72 -8.85
CA GLY A 124 -4.22 -10.70 -8.95
C GLY A 124 -3.86 -9.43 -8.16
N VAL A 125 -4.53 -8.35 -8.50
CA VAL A 125 -4.29 -7.03 -7.89
C VAL A 125 -5.53 -6.60 -7.15
N VAL A 126 -5.45 -6.51 -5.83
CA VAL A 126 -6.53 -5.93 -5.00
C VAL A 126 -6.32 -4.44 -4.77
N LEU A 127 -5.07 -3.99 -4.61
CA LEU A 127 -4.71 -2.58 -4.43
C LEU A 127 -3.36 -2.28 -5.10
N PHE A 128 -3.07 -0.99 -5.25
CA PHE A 128 -1.73 -0.48 -5.52
C PHE A 128 -1.21 0.26 -4.29
N MET A 129 0.00 -0.06 -3.88
CA MET A 129 0.75 0.72 -2.90
C MET A 129 1.63 1.72 -3.63
N VAL A 130 1.44 3.00 -3.38
CA VAL A 130 2.16 4.09 -4.02
C VAL A 130 3.03 4.77 -3.00
N THR A 131 4.33 4.81 -3.26
CA THR A 131 5.28 5.59 -2.46
C THR A 131 5.88 6.73 -3.26
N GLY A 132 6.25 7.77 -2.58
CA GLY A 132 6.85 8.92 -3.23
C GLY A 132 7.46 9.91 -2.25
N THR A 133 7.96 10.99 -2.81
CA THR A 133 8.58 12.09 -2.05
C THR A 133 8.04 13.43 -2.52
N PHE A 134 8.02 14.37 -1.63
CA PHE A 134 7.81 15.79 -1.92
C PHE A 134 8.71 16.64 -1.02
N GLU A 135 8.88 17.90 -1.36
CA GLU A 135 9.63 18.86 -0.59
C GLU A 135 8.66 19.89 0.01
N LYS A 136 8.75 20.12 1.32
CA LYS A 136 8.00 21.13 2.03
C LYS A 136 8.92 21.87 2.99
N ASP A 137 8.86 23.18 2.99
CA ASP A 137 9.68 24.07 3.84
C ASP A 137 11.20 23.82 3.72
N GLY A 138 11.66 23.33 2.54
CA GLY A 138 13.04 22.99 2.25
C GLY A 138 13.47 21.59 2.71
N GLU A 139 12.57 20.81 3.29
CA GLU A 139 12.82 19.45 3.75
C GLU A 139 12.15 18.42 2.83
N GLY A 140 12.86 17.33 2.53
CA GLY A 140 12.35 16.19 1.80
C GLY A 140 11.47 15.33 2.71
N GLN A 141 10.23 15.12 2.32
CA GLN A 141 9.27 14.26 3.02
C GLN A 141 8.88 13.07 2.16
N GLN A 142 8.57 11.95 2.80
CA GLN A 142 8.08 10.75 2.14
C GLN A 142 6.58 10.58 2.41
N PHE A 143 5.89 9.94 1.46
CA PHE A 143 4.51 9.52 1.64
C PHE A 143 4.30 8.10 1.10
N MET A 144 3.28 7.45 1.63
CA MET A 144 2.75 6.18 1.15
C MET A 144 1.23 6.23 1.28
N PHE A 145 0.53 5.73 0.27
CA PHE A 145 -0.92 5.55 0.30
C PHE A 145 -1.33 4.40 -0.61
N LEU A 146 -2.55 3.91 -0.39
CA LEU A 146 -3.14 2.84 -1.16
C LEU A 146 -4.12 3.38 -2.20
N VAL A 147 -4.17 2.72 -3.35
CA VAL A 147 -5.03 3.11 -4.48
C VAL A 147 -5.81 1.90 -4.95
N ASN A 148 -7.10 2.07 -5.16
CA ASN A 148 -7.97 1.03 -5.69
C ASN A 148 -7.54 0.58 -7.09
N PRO A 149 -7.95 -0.62 -7.55
CA PRO A 149 -7.58 -1.15 -8.87
C PRO A 149 -7.98 -0.26 -10.04
N ASP A 150 -8.97 0.64 -9.87
CA ASP A 150 -9.36 1.65 -10.85
C ASP A 150 -8.28 2.70 -11.13
N LYS A 151 -7.25 2.78 -10.25
CA LYS A 151 -6.13 3.73 -10.29
C LYS A 151 -6.55 5.21 -10.22
N LYS A 152 -7.70 5.49 -9.60
CA LYS A 152 -8.26 6.85 -9.52
C LYS A 152 -8.62 7.25 -8.11
N SER A 153 -9.06 6.28 -7.31
CA SER A 153 -9.52 6.50 -5.94
C SER A 153 -8.49 6.01 -4.93
N ILE A 154 -8.35 6.77 -3.84
CA ILE A 154 -7.53 6.39 -2.69
C ILE A 154 -8.33 5.36 -1.89
N HIS A 155 -7.63 4.34 -1.42
CA HIS A 155 -8.16 3.37 -0.48
C HIS A 155 -7.68 3.74 0.92
N ASN A 156 -8.61 4.03 1.80
CA ASN A 156 -8.32 4.24 3.21
C ASN A 156 -8.21 2.87 3.89
N LEU A 157 -7.03 2.55 4.38
CA LEU A 157 -6.84 1.32 5.13
C LEU A 157 -7.49 1.47 6.49
N ASP A 158 -8.62 0.80 6.67
CA ASP A 158 -9.32 0.67 7.96
C ASP A 158 -9.31 -0.81 8.37
N PRO A 159 -8.39 -1.22 9.26
CA PRO A 159 -8.28 -2.63 9.66
C PRO A 159 -9.49 -3.13 10.46
N PHE A 160 -10.34 -2.24 10.97
CA PHE A 160 -11.52 -2.58 11.78
C PHE A 160 -12.84 -2.46 11.01
N GLY A 161 -12.82 -1.84 9.81
CA GLY A 161 -13.99 -1.58 8.98
C GLY A 161 -14.05 -2.47 7.73
N ASP A 162 -14.06 -1.84 6.56
CA ASP A 162 -14.15 -2.52 5.27
C ASP A 162 -12.93 -3.42 5.02
N ASN A 163 -13.05 -4.67 5.41
CA ASN A 163 -12.03 -5.66 5.10
C ASN A 163 -12.25 -6.21 3.70
N LEU A 164 -11.36 -5.88 2.77
CA LEU A 164 -11.39 -6.35 1.37
C LEU A 164 -11.36 -7.88 1.23
N LEU A 165 -10.99 -8.60 2.30
CA LEU A 165 -10.88 -10.06 2.29
C LEU A 165 -12.15 -10.75 2.78
N TYR A 166 -12.99 -10.09 3.55
CA TYR A 166 -14.30 -10.62 3.91
C TYR A 166 -15.28 -10.33 2.77
N LYS A 167 -15.45 -11.31 1.90
CA LYS A 167 -16.57 -11.29 0.95
C LYS A 167 -17.83 -11.57 1.76
N ASP A 168 -18.77 -10.63 1.76
CA ASP A 168 -20.10 -10.89 2.28
C ASP A 168 -20.59 -12.17 1.60
N GLU A 169 -20.88 -13.22 2.39
CA GLU A 169 -21.57 -14.40 1.90
C GLU A 169 -22.98 -13.97 1.52
N GLU A 170 -23.22 -13.69 0.23
CA GLU A 170 -24.55 -13.52 -0.34
C GLU A 170 -25.29 -14.85 -0.45
#